data_7625246ddf507db3d5715a9f59a922fa
#
_entry.id   7625246ddf507db3d5715a9f59a922fa
#
_cell.length_a   1.000
_cell.length_b   1.000
_cell.length_c   1.000
_cell.angle_alpha   90.00
_cell.angle_beta   90.00
_cell.angle_gamma   90.00
#
_symmetry.space_group_name_H-M   'P 1'
#
loop_
_entity.id
_entity.type
_entity.pdbx_description
1 polymer ?
#
loop_
_entity_poly.entity_id
_entity_poly.type
_entity_poly.pdbx_seq_one_letter_code
_entity_poly.pdbx_strand_id
1 'polypeptide(L)'
;MTEFSHKVSFIFKMVAILPIAAILVSCAPKLQDIDSDQISEAPTQVIQNMNATQTDKGVKQMRLETPLMVSYEMSADSSKEFFPEGIEIFVYNEVGMLETEIVSDKAMHTQGRTEEIWSAFGNVVIKNYIKGERIDTDTLYWNKDAQQIYTDCYVKLASPQGFMQGYGLMSDERARNAQLLKPFDSYGIVSNDSTSNGYIDTVNLIGPKK
;
A
#
# COMPACT_ATOMS: atom_id res chain seq x y z
N MET A 1 -68.19 -58.55 3.78
CA MET A 1 -67.86 -57.47 4.74
C MET A 1 -66.34 -57.18 4.86
N THR A 2 -65.53 -57.84 4.08
CA THR A 2 -64.04 -57.74 4.15
C THR A 2 -63.41 -56.88 3.05
N GLU A 3 -64.07 -56.63 1.95
CA GLU A 3 -63.50 -55.81 0.83
C GLU A 3 -63.57 -54.32 1.07
N PHE A 4 -64.51 -53.83 1.85
CA PHE A 4 -64.64 -52.38 2.12
C PHE A 4 -63.55 -51.83 3.09
N SER A 5 -63.06 -52.69 3.95
CA SER A 5 -62.02 -52.35 4.91
C SER A 5 -60.61 -52.11 4.25
N HIS A 6 -60.32 -52.93 3.21
CA HIS A 6 -59.03 -52.81 2.50
C HIS A 6 -58.91 -51.53 1.65
N LYS A 7 -60.00 -51.11 0.99
CA LYS A 7 -60.06 -49.90 0.16
C LYS A 7 -59.94 -48.62 1.01
N VAL A 8 -60.54 -48.59 2.16
CA VAL A 8 -60.42 -47.41 3.09
C VAL A 8 -59.02 -47.32 3.67
N SER A 9 -58.36 -48.44 3.99
CA SER A 9 -56.97 -48.45 4.52
C SER A 9 -55.95 -48.03 3.45
N PHE A 10 -56.22 -48.33 2.14
CA PHE A 10 -55.32 -47.90 1.03
C PHE A 10 -55.43 -46.42 0.75
N ILE A 11 -56.65 -45.85 0.79
CA ILE A 11 -56.89 -44.40 0.60
C ILE A 11 -56.29 -43.63 1.77
N PHE A 12 -56.36 -44.12 3.00
CA PHE A 12 -55.78 -43.43 4.15
C PHE A 12 -54.24 -43.43 4.13
N LYS A 13 -53.57 -44.48 3.60
CA LYS A 13 -52.15 -44.56 3.40
C LYS A 13 -51.66 -43.69 2.26
N MET A 14 -52.45 -43.43 1.23
CA MET A 14 -52.08 -42.53 0.14
C MET A 14 -52.23 -41.04 0.46
N VAL A 15 -53.17 -40.70 1.32
CA VAL A 15 -53.38 -39.31 1.79
C VAL A 15 -52.29 -38.86 2.78
N ALA A 16 -51.65 -39.76 3.54
CA ALA A 16 -50.60 -39.42 4.49
C ALA A 16 -49.23 -39.15 3.83
N ILE A 17 -49.02 -39.50 2.56
CA ILE A 17 -47.71 -39.30 1.86
C ILE A 17 -47.68 -37.97 1.11
N LEU A 18 -48.82 -37.36 0.79
CA LEU A 18 -48.88 -36.09 0.03
C LEU A 18 -48.36 -34.85 0.82
N PRO A 19 -48.50 -34.69 2.13
CA PRO A 19 -48.01 -33.49 2.81
C PRO A 19 -46.51 -33.45 3.02
N ILE A 20 -45.81 -34.59 2.94
CA ILE A 20 -44.35 -34.65 3.16
C ILE A 20 -43.56 -34.22 1.91
N ALA A 21 -44.13 -34.42 0.71
CA ALA A 21 -43.50 -34.02 -0.53
C ALA A 21 -43.58 -32.49 -0.81
N ALA A 22 -44.50 -31.79 -0.14
CA ALA A 22 -44.68 -30.33 -0.32
C ALA A 22 -43.68 -29.45 0.49
N ILE A 23 -42.88 -30.05 1.41
CA ILE A 23 -41.96 -29.32 2.28
C ILE A 23 -40.55 -29.16 1.65
N LEU A 24 -40.26 -29.88 0.58
CA LEU A 24 -38.92 -29.85 -0.07
C LEU A 24 -38.77 -28.82 -1.20
N VAL A 25 -39.76 -27.97 -1.46
CA VAL A 25 -39.70 -26.96 -2.52
C VAL A 25 -39.50 -25.54 -1.97
N SER A 26 -39.08 -25.40 -0.72
CA SER A 26 -38.84 -24.07 -0.15
C SER A 26 -37.35 -23.83 0.00
N CYS A 27 -36.89 -22.75 -0.64
CA CYS A 27 -35.57 -22.11 -0.56
C CYS A 27 -34.49 -22.74 -1.47
N ALA A 28 -34.63 -22.58 -2.78
CA ALA A 28 -33.50 -22.14 -3.54
C ALA A 28 -33.41 -20.61 -3.38
N PRO A 29 -32.37 -20.05 -2.72
CA PRO A 29 -32.14 -18.61 -2.87
C PRO A 29 -31.86 -18.41 -4.36
N LYS A 30 -32.70 -17.57 -5.03
CA LYS A 30 -32.27 -16.98 -6.27
C LYS A 30 -30.97 -16.23 -5.93
N LEU A 31 -29.85 -16.79 -6.32
CA LEU A 31 -28.66 -16.04 -6.60
C LEU A 31 -29.10 -15.06 -7.70
N GLN A 32 -29.45 -13.85 -7.29
CA GLN A 32 -29.43 -12.74 -8.22
C GLN A 32 -27.99 -12.74 -8.74
N ASP A 33 -27.85 -12.87 -10.06
CA ASP A 33 -26.63 -12.46 -10.73
C ASP A 33 -26.39 -11.02 -10.30
N ILE A 34 -25.53 -10.83 -9.34
CA ILE A 34 -24.98 -9.52 -9.00
C ILE A 34 -24.12 -9.22 -10.21
N ASP A 35 -24.61 -8.36 -11.09
CA ASP A 35 -23.80 -7.76 -12.14
C ASP A 35 -22.51 -7.26 -11.46
N SER A 36 -21.41 -7.94 -11.73
CA SER A 36 -20.08 -7.72 -11.15
C SER A 36 -19.45 -6.38 -11.57
N ASP A 37 -20.20 -5.53 -12.29
CA ASP A 37 -19.74 -4.24 -12.79
C ASP A 37 -20.22 -3.03 -11.96
N GLN A 38 -20.95 -3.24 -10.87
CA GLN A 38 -21.23 -2.16 -9.95
C GLN A 38 -20.05 -2.01 -8.99
N ILE A 39 -19.13 -1.11 -9.34
CA ILE A 39 -18.17 -0.54 -8.40
C ILE A 39 -18.97 -0.11 -7.19
N SER A 40 -18.77 -0.76 -6.07
CA SER A 40 -19.45 -0.42 -4.82
C SER A 40 -19.02 1.00 -4.44
N GLU A 41 -19.94 1.98 -4.52
CA GLU A 41 -19.69 3.33 -4.02
C GLU A 41 -19.49 3.34 -2.49
N ALA A 42 -19.83 2.24 -1.83
CA ALA A 42 -19.66 2.07 -0.40
C ALA A 42 -18.29 1.42 -0.09
N PRO A 43 -17.58 1.88 0.95
CA PRO A 43 -16.35 1.24 1.37
C PRO A 43 -16.62 -0.21 1.82
N THR A 44 -15.74 -1.13 1.42
CA THR A 44 -15.77 -2.53 1.85
C THR A 44 -15.21 -2.71 3.24
N GLN A 45 -14.29 -1.82 3.64
CA GLN A 45 -13.69 -1.85 4.96
C GLN A 45 -13.32 -0.44 5.44
N VAL A 46 -13.48 -0.19 6.74
CA VAL A 46 -13.02 1.02 7.41
C VAL A 46 -12.31 0.59 8.70
N ILE A 47 -11.05 0.97 8.86
CA ILE A 47 -10.24 0.66 10.03
C ILE A 47 -9.76 1.95 10.67
N GLN A 48 -9.98 2.09 11.97
CA GLN A 48 -9.48 3.20 12.77
C GLN A 48 -8.28 2.77 13.60
N ASN A 49 -7.29 3.66 13.75
CA ASN A 49 -6.07 3.44 14.54
C ASN A 49 -5.36 2.12 14.14
N MET A 50 -5.14 1.96 12.84
CA MET A 50 -4.51 0.77 12.29
C MET A 50 -3.02 0.76 12.62
N ASN A 51 -2.53 -0.40 13.09
CA ASN A 51 -1.12 -0.71 13.21
C ASN A 51 -0.90 -2.11 12.61
N ALA A 52 -0.36 -2.16 11.41
CA ALA A 52 -0.12 -3.39 10.67
C ALA A 52 1.39 -3.68 10.59
N THR A 53 1.77 -4.93 10.83
CA THR A 53 3.17 -5.36 10.71
C THR A 53 3.26 -6.53 9.74
N GLN A 54 4.11 -6.40 8.74
CA GLN A 54 4.47 -7.45 7.81
C GLN A 54 5.78 -8.11 8.26
N THR A 55 5.79 -9.45 8.30
CA THR A 55 6.98 -10.24 8.63
C THR A 55 7.26 -11.25 7.53
N ASP A 56 8.54 -11.51 7.26
CA ASP A 56 8.99 -12.63 6.45
C ASP A 56 9.92 -13.51 7.27
N LYS A 57 9.63 -14.81 7.35
CA LYS A 57 10.39 -15.81 8.13
C LYS A 57 10.65 -15.39 9.57
N GLY A 58 9.68 -14.69 10.19
CA GLY A 58 9.80 -14.20 11.55
C GLY A 58 10.57 -12.89 11.72
N VAL A 59 11.12 -12.33 10.65
CA VAL A 59 11.78 -11.02 10.65
C VAL A 59 10.81 -9.94 10.19
N LYS A 60 10.71 -8.85 10.95
CA LYS A 60 9.90 -7.69 10.61
C LYS A 60 10.47 -7.04 9.35
N GLN A 61 9.61 -6.85 8.34
CA GLN A 61 9.96 -6.20 7.08
C GLN A 61 9.39 -4.79 6.98
N MET A 62 8.13 -4.62 7.39
CA MET A 62 7.43 -3.35 7.32
C MET A 62 6.45 -3.22 8.47
N ARG A 63 6.23 -2.00 8.94
CA ARG A 63 5.14 -1.62 9.84
C ARG A 63 4.46 -0.38 9.27
N LEU A 64 3.14 -0.36 9.29
CA LEU A 64 2.31 0.73 8.84
C LEU A 64 1.41 1.19 9.98
N GLU A 65 1.36 2.49 10.21
CA GLU A 65 0.49 3.12 11.19
C GLU A 65 -0.33 4.22 10.52
N THR A 66 -1.64 4.27 10.82
CA THR A 66 -2.54 5.31 10.31
C THR A 66 -3.74 5.49 11.25
N PRO A 67 -4.25 6.72 11.44
CA PRO A 67 -5.47 6.96 12.19
C PRO A 67 -6.71 6.38 11.50
N LEU A 68 -6.76 6.41 10.16
CA LEU A 68 -7.91 5.95 9.38
C LEU A 68 -7.48 5.32 8.05
N MET A 69 -8.00 4.12 7.76
CA MET A 69 -7.93 3.48 6.47
C MET A 69 -9.34 3.17 5.95
N VAL A 70 -9.60 3.49 4.70
CA VAL A 70 -10.86 3.21 4.00
C VAL A 70 -10.56 2.43 2.73
N SER A 71 -11.09 1.21 2.62
CA SER A 71 -10.86 0.32 1.49
C SER A 71 -12.08 0.22 0.59
N TYR A 72 -11.84 0.17 -0.71
CA TYR A 72 -12.82 -0.06 -1.75
C TYR A 72 -12.37 -1.21 -2.64
N GLU A 73 -13.27 -2.14 -2.90
CA GLU A 73 -13.08 -3.19 -3.89
C GLU A 73 -13.55 -2.65 -5.25
N MET A 74 -12.62 -2.54 -6.20
CA MET A 74 -12.90 -1.99 -7.53
C MET A 74 -13.31 -3.08 -8.51
N SER A 75 -12.81 -4.30 -8.33
CA SER A 75 -13.16 -5.51 -9.08
C SER A 75 -12.64 -6.73 -8.31
N ALA A 76 -12.91 -7.95 -8.80
CA ALA A 76 -12.42 -9.18 -8.18
C ALA A 76 -10.89 -9.23 -7.99
N ASP A 77 -10.13 -8.46 -8.78
CA ASP A 77 -8.68 -8.48 -8.79
C ASP A 77 -8.05 -7.09 -8.51
N SER A 78 -8.84 -6.12 -8.05
CA SER A 78 -8.31 -4.79 -7.76
C SER A 78 -9.00 -4.12 -6.58
N SER A 79 -8.20 -3.46 -5.75
CA SER A 79 -8.65 -2.71 -4.59
C SER A 79 -7.93 -1.35 -4.49
N LYS A 80 -8.58 -0.42 -3.80
CA LYS A 80 -7.98 0.86 -3.42
C LYS A 80 -8.16 1.08 -1.93
N GLU A 81 -7.10 1.44 -1.26
CA GLU A 81 -7.08 1.82 0.14
C GLU A 81 -6.67 3.28 0.26
N PHE A 82 -7.45 4.05 0.98
CA PHE A 82 -7.20 5.47 1.24
C PHE A 82 -6.84 5.68 2.69
N PHE A 83 -5.86 6.55 2.92
CA PHE A 83 -5.37 6.98 4.22
C PHE A 83 -5.52 8.50 4.33
N PRO A 84 -6.73 9.01 4.62
CA PRO A 84 -7.04 10.44 4.53
C PRO A 84 -6.48 11.28 5.67
N GLU A 85 -6.08 10.68 6.78
CA GLU A 85 -5.60 11.33 8.00
C GLU A 85 -4.12 11.10 8.27
N GLY A 86 -3.36 10.72 7.23
CA GLY A 86 -1.93 10.47 7.30
C GLY A 86 -1.55 9.00 7.39
N ILE A 87 -0.28 8.75 7.13
CA ILE A 87 0.33 7.43 7.18
C ILE A 87 1.78 7.52 7.63
N GLU A 88 2.21 6.54 8.43
CA GLU A 88 3.61 6.30 8.76
C GLU A 88 3.98 4.88 8.36
N ILE A 89 5.00 4.74 7.51
CA ILE A 89 5.53 3.45 7.05
C ILE A 89 6.96 3.31 7.54
N PHE A 90 7.23 2.23 8.24
CA PHE A 90 8.55 1.87 8.76
C PHE A 90 9.06 0.63 8.02
N VAL A 91 10.17 0.75 7.29
CA VAL A 91 10.80 -0.34 6.56
C VAL A 91 12.03 -0.80 7.33
N TYR A 92 12.17 -2.11 7.50
CA TYR A 92 13.24 -2.75 8.26
C TYR A 92 14.19 -3.48 7.32
N ASN A 93 15.46 -3.56 7.69
CA ASN A 93 16.44 -4.32 6.94
C ASN A 93 16.30 -5.84 7.21
N GLU A 94 17.15 -6.63 6.58
CA GLU A 94 17.14 -8.11 6.65
C GLU A 94 17.35 -8.68 8.07
N VAL A 95 17.93 -7.89 8.98
CA VAL A 95 18.11 -8.27 10.38
C VAL A 95 17.07 -7.65 11.32
N GLY A 96 16.04 -7.00 10.77
CA GLY A 96 14.93 -6.42 11.53
C GLY A 96 15.22 -5.07 12.18
N MET A 97 16.28 -4.37 11.80
CA MET A 97 16.55 -3.00 12.24
C MET A 97 15.83 -2.00 11.35
N LEU A 98 15.31 -0.92 11.95
CA LEU A 98 14.69 0.17 11.21
C LEU A 98 15.70 0.81 10.24
N GLU A 99 15.36 0.82 8.97
CA GLU A 99 16.18 1.40 7.90
C GLU A 99 15.56 2.68 7.33
N THR A 100 14.27 2.64 7.00
CA THR A 100 13.59 3.78 6.37
C THR A 100 12.25 4.05 7.04
N GLU A 101 11.92 5.32 7.20
CA GLU A 101 10.62 5.82 7.64
C GLU A 101 10.07 6.73 6.55
N ILE A 102 8.80 6.57 6.21
CA ILE A 102 8.07 7.41 5.25
C ILE A 102 6.81 7.92 5.95
N VAL A 103 6.64 9.25 5.94
CA VAL A 103 5.48 9.92 6.54
C VAL A 103 4.82 10.81 5.50
N SER A 104 3.49 10.88 5.49
CA SER A 104 2.75 11.83 4.65
C SER A 104 1.40 12.20 5.27
N ASP A 105 0.84 13.34 4.84
CA ASP A 105 -0.47 13.81 5.31
C ASP A 105 -1.61 12.93 4.80
N LYS A 106 -1.45 12.32 3.63
CA LYS A 106 -2.41 11.42 3.00
C LYS A 106 -1.69 10.37 2.18
N ALA A 107 -2.32 9.21 2.01
CA ALA A 107 -1.82 8.22 1.08
C ALA A 107 -2.96 7.44 0.41
N MET A 108 -2.60 6.76 -0.66
CA MET A 108 -3.45 5.82 -1.38
C MET A 108 -2.61 4.61 -1.76
N HIS A 109 -3.14 3.42 -1.51
CA HIS A 109 -2.61 2.16 -2.02
C HIS A 109 -3.56 1.64 -3.08
N THR A 110 -3.04 1.33 -4.25
CA THR A 110 -3.79 0.69 -5.34
C THR A 110 -3.16 -0.65 -5.63
N GLN A 111 -3.95 -1.69 -5.48
CA GLN A 111 -3.57 -3.04 -5.86
C GLN A 111 -4.40 -3.46 -7.07
N GLY A 112 -3.73 -3.71 -8.18
CA GLY A 112 -4.31 -4.26 -9.41
C GLY A 112 -3.75 -5.63 -9.72
N ARG A 113 -4.23 -6.25 -10.82
CA ARG A 113 -3.76 -7.57 -11.28
C ARG A 113 -2.26 -7.58 -11.64
N THR A 114 -1.74 -6.48 -12.15
CA THR A 114 -0.38 -6.39 -12.72
C THR A 114 0.47 -5.31 -12.08
N GLU A 115 -0.08 -4.53 -11.17
CA GLU A 115 0.62 -3.40 -10.60
C GLU A 115 0.13 -3.11 -9.17
N GLU A 116 1.09 -2.90 -8.25
CA GLU A 116 0.85 -2.46 -6.88
C GLU A 116 1.57 -1.14 -6.66
N ILE A 117 0.80 -0.05 -6.44
CA ILE A 117 1.33 1.30 -6.27
C ILE A 117 0.86 1.91 -4.96
N TRP A 118 1.80 2.42 -4.20
CA TRP A 118 1.59 3.33 -3.09
C TRP A 118 1.82 4.76 -3.56
N SER A 119 0.92 5.66 -3.19
CA SER A 119 1.01 7.10 -3.49
C SER A 119 0.87 7.88 -2.19
N ALA A 120 1.84 8.73 -1.90
CA ALA A 120 1.86 9.59 -0.71
C ALA A 120 1.74 11.05 -1.13
N PHE A 121 0.94 11.83 -0.40
CA PHE A 121 0.60 13.21 -0.75
C PHE A 121 0.66 14.12 0.46
N GLY A 122 1.20 15.31 0.26
CA GLY A 122 1.34 16.38 1.26
C GLY A 122 2.43 16.08 2.28
N ASN A 123 3.38 16.98 2.41
CA ASN A 123 4.47 16.95 3.41
C ASN A 123 5.16 15.58 3.50
N VAL A 124 5.44 14.98 2.35
CA VAL A 124 6.08 13.66 2.31
C VAL A 124 7.52 13.76 2.80
N VAL A 125 7.84 13.01 3.84
CA VAL A 125 9.18 12.92 4.43
C VAL A 125 9.66 11.49 4.41
N ILE A 126 10.85 11.26 3.84
CA ILE A 126 11.56 9.99 3.92
C ILE A 126 12.80 10.20 4.76
N LYS A 127 13.03 9.32 5.75
CA LYS A 127 14.25 9.29 6.55
C LYS A 127 14.93 7.95 6.37
N ASN A 128 16.17 7.93 5.90
CA ASN A 128 17.02 6.75 5.90
C ASN A 128 17.95 6.81 7.11
N TYR A 129 17.71 5.97 8.09
CA TYR A 129 18.47 5.96 9.36
C TYR A 129 19.86 5.36 9.22
N ILE A 130 20.09 4.52 8.21
CA ILE A 130 21.40 3.91 7.95
C ILE A 130 22.37 4.93 7.36
N LYS A 131 21.87 5.75 6.43
CA LYS A 131 22.67 6.80 5.77
C LYS A 131 22.59 8.16 6.46
N GLY A 132 21.65 8.37 7.36
CA GLY A 132 21.37 9.67 7.95
C GLY A 132 20.81 10.67 6.93
N GLU A 133 20.09 10.19 5.92
CA GLU A 133 19.52 11.00 4.85
C GLU A 133 18.05 11.34 5.17
N ARG A 134 17.66 12.54 4.78
CA ARG A 134 16.28 13.01 4.82
C ARG A 134 15.89 13.57 3.46
N ILE A 135 14.75 13.13 2.95
CA ILE A 135 14.15 13.60 1.70
C ILE A 135 12.80 14.23 2.03
N ASP A 136 12.56 15.45 1.58
CA ASP A 136 11.29 16.15 1.69
C ASP A 136 10.75 16.44 0.29
N THR A 137 9.47 16.08 0.05
CA THR A 137 8.75 16.35 -1.21
C THR A 137 7.26 16.50 -0.95
N ASP A 138 6.49 16.90 -1.96
CA ASP A 138 5.03 17.03 -1.86
C ASP A 138 4.31 15.72 -2.21
N THR A 139 4.81 15.00 -3.19
CA THR A 139 4.18 13.76 -3.67
C THR A 139 5.25 12.70 -3.91
N LEU A 140 4.93 11.45 -3.59
CA LEU A 140 5.82 10.32 -3.78
C LEU A 140 5.04 9.11 -4.29
N TYR A 141 5.62 8.36 -5.20
CA TYR A 141 5.10 7.09 -5.67
C TYR A 141 6.08 5.96 -5.37
N TRP A 142 5.55 4.84 -4.91
CA TRP A 142 6.29 3.61 -4.73
C TRP A 142 5.62 2.50 -5.52
N ASN A 143 6.26 2.08 -6.61
CA ASN A 143 5.87 0.94 -7.41
C ASN A 143 6.55 -0.31 -6.85
N LYS A 144 5.76 -1.20 -6.24
CA LYS A 144 6.25 -2.42 -5.58
C LYS A 144 6.81 -3.43 -6.58
N ASP A 145 6.17 -3.56 -7.74
CA ASP A 145 6.60 -4.50 -8.78
C ASP A 145 7.91 -4.07 -9.42
N ALA A 146 8.08 -2.78 -9.65
CA ALA A 146 9.33 -2.20 -10.13
C ALA A 146 10.39 -2.04 -9.03
N GLN A 147 10.02 -2.24 -7.75
CA GLN A 147 10.86 -2.00 -6.57
C GLN A 147 11.48 -0.59 -6.58
N GLN A 148 10.67 0.40 -6.95
CA GLN A 148 11.12 1.76 -7.20
C GLN A 148 10.26 2.79 -6.50
N ILE A 149 10.93 3.77 -5.90
CA ILE A 149 10.34 5.01 -5.38
C ILE A 149 10.67 6.13 -6.35
N TYR A 150 9.70 6.98 -6.70
CA TYR A 150 9.91 8.10 -7.61
C TYR A 150 8.97 9.27 -7.36
N THR A 151 9.36 10.44 -7.82
CA THR A 151 8.52 11.65 -7.88
C THR A 151 9.01 12.58 -8.98
N ASP A 152 8.12 13.39 -9.53
CA ASP A 152 8.44 14.50 -10.45
C ASP A 152 8.42 15.86 -9.72
N CYS A 153 7.97 15.89 -8.45
CA CYS A 153 7.86 17.11 -7.66
C CYS A 153 9.23 17.68 -7.27
N TYR A 154 9.20 18.86 -6.67
CA TYR A 154 10.35 19.44 -6.00
C TYR A 154 10.79 18.59 -4.82
N VAL A 155 12.08 18.37 -4.70
CA VAL A 155 12.71 17.53 -3.68
C VAL A 155 13.83 18.29 -2.99
N LYS A 156 13.90 18.16 -1.67
CA LYS A 156 15.06 18.49 -0.84
C LYS A 156 15.64 17.20 -0.28
N LEU A 157 16.93 16.99 -0.45
CA LEU A 157 17.68 15.90 0.11
C LEU A 157 18.78 16.44 1.00
N ALA A 158 18.70 16.17 2.30
CA ALA A 158 19.73 16.49 3.28
C ALA A 158 20.44 15.21 3.71
N SER A 159 21.75 15.25 3.79
CA SER A 159 22.59 14.12 4.22
C SER A 159 23.82 14.63 5.02
N PRO A 160 24.55 13.77 5.72
CA PRO A 160 25.83 14.14 6.32
C PRO A 160 26.86 14.66 5.32
N GLN A 161 26.71 14.29 4.04
CA GLN A 161 27.61 14.70 2.93
C GLN A 161 27.21 16.03 2.28
N GLY A 162 26.04 16.59 2.62
CA GLY A 162 25.60 17.85 2.06
C GLY A 162 24.10 17.97 1.88
N PHE A 163 23.73 18.94 1.05
CA PHE A 163 22.35 19.25 0.72
C PHE A 163 22.17 19.29 -0.79
N MET A 164 21.11 18.65 -1.27
CA MET A 164 20.71 18.67 -2.68
C MET A 164 19.26 19.08 -2.80
N GLN A 165 18.93 19.82 -3.84
CA GLN A 165 17.56 20.16 -4.18
C GLN A 165 17.35 20.15 -5.68
N GLY A 166 16.12 19.88 -6.13
CA GLY A 166 15.81 19.82 -7.55
C GLY A 166 14.41 19.31 -7.82
N TYR A 167 14.15 18.95 -9.06
CA TYR A 167 12.89 18.36 -9.50
C TYR A 167 13.12 16.94 -9.97
N GLY A 168 12.24 16.04 -9.51
CA GLY A 168 12.29 14.63 -9.81
C GLY A 168 13.32 13.86 -9.00
N LEU A 169 12.91 12.72 -8.49
CA LEU A 169 13.75 11.78 -7.74
C LEU A 169 13.39 10.37 -8.17
N MET A 170 14.41 9.51 -8.23
CA MET A 170 14.27 8.06 -8.35
C MET A 170 15.14 7.38 -7.31
N SER A 171 14.64 6.28 -6.72
CA SER A 171 15.37 5.46 -5.76
C SER A 171 14.90 4.02 -5.80
N ASP A 172 15.66 3.11 -5.20
CA ASP A 172 15.15 1.79 -4.83
C ASP A 172 14.09 1.90 -3.71
N GLU A 173 13.34 0.84 -3.46
CA GLU A 173 12.24 0.82 -2.50
C GLU A 173 12.65 1.10 -1.03
N ARG A 174 13.93 1.04 -0.71
CA ARG A 174 14.49 1.31 0.61
C ARG A 174 15.15 2.68 0.72
N ALA A 175 15.01 3.51 -0.30
CA ALA A 175 15.65 4.83 -0.40
C ALA A 175 17.17 4.79 -0.21
N ARG A 176 17.84 3.71 -0.67
CA ARG A 176 19.30 3.54 -0.54
C ARG A 176 20.09 4.27 -1.62
N ASN A 177 19.51 4.40 -2.82
CA ASN A 177 20.16 4.91 -4.03
C ASN A 177 19.37 6.07 -4.63
N ALA A 178 19.03 7.06 -3.79
CA ALA A 178 18.28 8.23 -4.22
C ALA A 178 19.08 9.06 -5.23
N GLN A 179 18.51 9.28 -6.40
CA GLN A 179 19.06 10.10 -7.48
C GLN A 179 18.12 11.26 -7.80
N LEU A 180 18.62 12.47 -7.69
CA LEU A 180 17.91 13.68 -8.05
C LEU A 180 18.07 13.92 -9.56
N LEU A 181 16.94 14.06 -10.28
CA LEU A 181 16.94 14.08 -11.75
C LEU A 181 17.34 15.44 -12.33
N LYS A 182 16.90 16.52 -11.73
CA LYS A 182 17.17 17.90 -12.16
C LYS A 182 17.66 18.75 -10.99
N PRO A 183 18.89 18.52 -10.49
CA PRO A 183 19.44 19.24 -9.35
C PRO A 183 19.79 20.69 -9.68
N PHE A 184 19.68 21.58 -8.68
CA PHE A 184 20.15 22.96 -8.74
C PHE A 184 20.50 23.43 -7.31
N ASP A 185 21.35 24.45 -7.19
CA ASP A 185 21.75 25.08 -5.93
C ASP A 185 22.06 24.07 -4.80
N SER A 186 22.84 23.03 -5.16
CA SER A 186 23.20 21.93 -4.28
C SER A 186 24.66 22.05 -3.85
N TYR A 187 24.99 21.53 -2.64
CA TYR A 187 26.37 21.50 -2.17
C TYR A 187 26.71 20.19 -1.47
N GLY A 188 27.94 19.75 -1.62
CA GLY A 188 28.50 18.61 -0.92
C GLY A 188 29.60 19.04 0.06
N ILE A 189 29.71 18.29 1.17
CA ILE A 189 30.82 18.42 2.14
C ILE A 189 31.80 17.33 1.82
N VAL A 190 33.05 17.73 1.47
CA VAL A 190 34.14 16.78 1.32
C VAL A 190 34.94 16.78 2.62
N SER A 191 34.85 15.71 3.38
CA SER A 191 35.74 15.47 4.51
C SER A 191 37.10 15.01 3.95
N ASN A 192 38.06 15.93 3.89
CA ASN A 192 39.43 15.55 3.59
C ASN A 192 40.13 15.11 4.87
N ASP A 193 40.48 13.86 4.95
CA ASP A 193 41.70 13.47 5.70
C ASP A 193 42.87 14.11 4.96
N SER A 194 43.42 15.15 5.57
CA SER A 194 44.59 15.96 5.15
C SER A 194 44.43 16.95 3.99
N THR A 195 44.34 18.23 4.35
CA THR A 195 44.92 19.40 3.67
C THR A 195 44.27 20.08 2.52
N SER A 196 42.98 19.88 2.17
CA SER A 196 42.33 20.88 1.32
C SER A 196 40.88 21.11 1.71
N ASN A 197 40.53 22.34 2.10
CA ASN A 197 39.15 22.83 2.20
C ASN A 197 38.58 22.92 0.77
N GLY A 198 38.14 21.78 0.23
CA GLY A 198 37.55 21.69 -1.12
C GLY A 198 36.04 21.62 -1.05
N TYR A 199 35.36 22.71 -1.35
CA TYR A 199 33.96 22.71 -1.74
C TYR A 199 33.85 22.08 -3.13
N ILE A 200 33.08 21.00 -3.28
CA ILE A 200 32.76 20.41 -4.58
C ILE A 200 31.34 20.86 -4.94
N ASP A 201 31.23 21.61 -6.02
CA ASP A 201 29.95 21.89 -6.68
C ASP A 201 29.46 20.63 -7.38
N THR A 202 28.53 19.91 -6.75
CA THR A 202 27.97 18.66 -7.28
C THR A 202 27.04 18.87 -8.48
N VAL A 203 26.59 20.09 -8.72
CA VAL A 203 25.71 20.44 -9.85
C VAL A 203 26.50 20.54 -11.15
N ASN A 204 27.68 21.12 -11.11
CA ASN A 204 28.48 21.38 -12.30
C ASN A 204 29.68 20.43 -12.48
N LEU A 205 29.91 19.53 -11.52
CA LEU A 205 31.10 18.62 -11.51
C LEU A 205 32.42 19.35 -11.73
N ILE A 206 32.46 20.64 -11.40
CA ILE A 206 33.68 21.46 -11.49
C ILE A 206 34.48 21.18 -10.23
N GLY A 207 35.65 20.64 -10.37
CA GLY A 207 36.58 20.36 -9.28
C GLY A 207 36.88 21.59 -8.41
N PRO A 208 37.61 21.42 -7.30
CA PRO A 208 37.86 22.47 -6.32
C PRO A 208 38.36 23.74 -6.99
N LYS A 209 37.67 24.86 -6.71
CA LYS A 209 38.18 26.18 -7.14
C LYS A 209 39.54 26.39 -6.45
N LYS A 210 40.54 26.59 -7.26
CA LYS A 210 41.88 26.95 -6.77
C LYS A 210 41.88 28.32 -6.15
#